data_feeda6802b8ed6e9b950bb2ec9a1148d
#
_entry.id   feeda6802b8ed6e9b950bb2ec9a1148d
#
_cell.length_a   1.000
_cell.length_b   1.000
_cell.length_c   1.000
_cell.angle_alpha   90.00
_cell.angle_beta   90.00
_cell.angle_gamma   90.00
#
_symmetry.space_group_name_H-M   'P 1'
#
loop_
_entity.id
_entity.type
_entity.pdbx_description
1 polymer ?
#
loop_
_entity_poly.entity_id
_entity_poly.type
_entity_poly.pdbx_seq_one_letter_code
_entity_poly.pdbx_strand_id
1 'polypeptide(L)'
;MNASERIDRMIAELADWRGKTIASIRKLILETDGEIIEEWKWMGTPLWSRDGMIAIANAHKGKVKVTFAYGAHLPDPDKLFNAGEGNARRAIDIVEGDRLNERALKNLVRAAIVYNHAKLKKNAPKKASAGARAKAAKGKKR
;
A
#
# COMPACT_ATOMS: atom_id res chain seq x y z
N MET A 1 -4.54 -19.45 -11.07
CA MET A 1 -3.47 -18.84 -10.25
C MET A 1 -4.06 -17.84 -9.29
N ASN A 2 -3.63 -17.88 -8.05
CA ASN A 2 -4.00 -16.83 -7.08
C ASN A 2 -3.09 -15.62 -7.25
N ALA A 3 -3.36 -14.57 -6.49
CA ALA A 3 -2.60 -13.31 -6.60
C ALA A 3 -1.12 -13.51 -6.31
N SER A 4 -0.80 -14.23 -5.23
CA SER A 4 0.61 -14.44 -4.86
C SER A 4 1.38 -15.18 -5.93
N GLU A 5 0.76 -16.18 -6.56
CA GLU A 5 1.38 -16.93 -7.66
C GLU A 5 1.61 -16.05 -8.89
N ARG A 6 0.68 -15.15 -9.18
CA ARG A 6 0.84 -14.23 -10.30
C ARG A 6 1.98 -13.24 -10.05
N ILE A 7 2.12 -12.79 -8.82
CA ILE A 7 3.22 -11.90 -8.42
C ILE A 7 4.55 -12.65 -8.52
N ASP A 8 4.61 -13.90 -8.04
CA ASP A 8 5.79 -14.73 -8.17
C ASP A 8 6.22 -14.85 -9.62
N ARG A 9 5.27 -15.10 -10.51
CA ARG A 9 5.53 -15.27 -11.92
C ARG A 9 6.04 -13.97 -12.55
N MET A 10 5.41 -12.85 -12.22
CA MET A 10 5.84 -11.55 -12.73
C MET A 10 7.28 -11.26 -12.33
N ILE A 11 7.62 -11.50 -11.06
CA ILE A 11 8.98 -11.29 -10.56
C ILE A 11 9.97 -12.16 -11.33
N ALA A 12 9.62 -13.44 -11.56
CA ALA A 12 10.48 -14.36 -12.28
C ALA A 12 10.68 -13.94 -13.75
N GLU A 13 9.65 -13.37 -14.35
CA GLU A 13 9.71 -12.94 -15.75
C GLU A 13 10.48 -11.63 -15.93
N LEU A 14 10.61 -10.83 -14.86
CA LEU A 14 11.47 -9.65 -14.87
C LEU A 14 12.90 -10.10 -14.63
N ALA A 15 13.60 -10.44 -15.68
CA ALA A 15 14.92 -11.09 -15.60
C ALA A 15 16.07 -10.12 -15.30
N ASP A 16 15.78 -8.96 -14.75
CA ASP A 16 16.80 -7.96 -14.42
C ASP A 16 16.59 -7.44 -12.98
N TRP A 17 17.27 -6.36 -12.64
CA TRP A 17 17.25 -5.77 -11.30
C TRP A 17 15.85 -5.41 -10.81
N ARG A 18 14.90 -5.16 -11.73
CA ARG A 18 13.54 -4.77 -11.34
C ARG A 18 12.81 -5.91 -10.64
N GLY A 19 13.01 -7.14 -11.09
CA GLY A 19 12.43 -8.31 -10.44
C GLY A 19 12.92 -8.45 -9.01
N LYS A 20 14.22 -8.31 -8.81
CA LYS A 20 14.80 -8.38 -7.47
C LYS A 20 14.31 -7.27 -6.56
N THR A 21 14.17 -6.07 -7.12
CA THR A 21 13.69 -4.91 -6.38
C THR A 21 12.25 -5.12 -5.91
N ILE A 22 11.37 -5.56 -6.80
CA ILE A 22 9.98 -5.83 -6.43
C ILE A 22 9.89 -6.96 -5.42
N ALA A 23 10.71 -8.00 -5.56
CA ALA A 23 10.75 -9.09 -4.59
C ALA A 23 11.13 -8.59 -3.20
N SER A 24 12.11 -7.70 -3.11
CA SER A 24 12.52 -7.10 -1.83
C SER A 24 11.41 -6.25 -1.23
N ILE A 25 10.78 -5.43 -2.05
CA ILE A 25 9.67 -4.57 -1.59
C ILE A 25 8.52 -5.43 -1.07
N ARG A 26 8.15 -6.47 -1.81
CA ARG A 26 7.11 -7.42 -1.42
C ARG A 26 7.40 -8.02 -0.05
N LYS A 27 8.64 -8.50 0.11
CA LYS A 27 9.06 -9.11 1.36
C LYS A 27 8.95 -8.14 2.53
N LEU A 28 9.45 -6.92 2.35
CA LEU A 28 9.40 -5.89 3.40
C LEU A 28 7.96 -5.54 3.78
N ILE A 29 7.08 -5.41 2.79
CA ILE A 29 5.68 -5.10 3.04
C ILE A 29 5.03 -6.23 3.84
N LEU A 30 5.18 -7.46 3.38
CA LEU A 30 4.55 -8.61 4.04
C LEU A 30 5.10 -8.88 5.43
N GLU A 31 6.38 -8.56 5.66
CA GLU A 31 6.98 -8.70 7.00
C GLU A 31 6.44 -7.70 8.00
N THR A 32 5.88 -6.60 7.53
CA THR A 32 5.42 -5.52 8.39
C THR A 32 4.19 -5.92 9.20
N ASP A 33 3.30 -6.71 8.59
CA ASP A 33 2.06 -7.11 9.25
C ASP A 33 1.53 -8.40 8.62
N GLY A 34 1.22 -9.38 9.46
CA GLY A 34 0.78 -10.70 8.98
C GLY A 34 -0.60 -10.73 8.36
N GLU A 35 -1.38 -9.65 8.46
CA GLU A 35 -2.72 -9.61 7.91
C GLU A 35 -2.80 -8.81 6.61
N ILE A 36 -1.66 -8.41 6.06
CA ILE A 36 -1.63 -7.75 4.75
C ILE A 36 -2.02 -8.77 3.68
N ILE A 37 -2.90 -8.33 2.78
CA ILE A 37 -3.40 -9.15 1.69
C ILE A 37 -2.74 -8.72 0.40
N GLU A 38 -2.27 -9.69 -0.40
CA GLU A 38 -1.76 -9.44 -1.74
C GLU A 38 -2.88 -9.61 -2.75
N GLU A 39 -2.95 -8.71 -3.71
CA GLU A 39 -3.92 -8.77 -4.80
C GLU A 39 -3.22 -8.55 -6.13
N TRP A 40 -3.90 -8.96 -7.20
CA TRP A 40 -3.41 -8.79 -8.57
C TRP A 40 -4.49 -8.02 -9.32
N LYS A 41 -4.15 -6.79 -9.72
CA LYS A 41 -5.14 -5.87 -10.27
C LYS A 41 -4.72 -5.36 -11.63
N TRP A 42 -5.70 -4.87 -12.35
CA TRP A 42 -5.50 -4.16 -13.63
C TRP A 42 -4.58 -4.91 -14.59
N MET A 43 -4.73 -6.23 -14.67
CA MET A 43 -4.01 -7.08 -15.62
C MET A 43 -2.49 -7.12 -15.44
N GLY A 44 -1.98 -6.81 -14.28
CA GLY A 44 -0.55 -6.94 -14.10
C GLY A 44 0.05 -6.16 -12.94
N THR A 45 -0.75 -5.69 -12.01
CA THR A 45 -0.24 -4.85 -10.91
C THR A 45 -0.42 -5.53 -9.55
N PRO A 46 0.70 -5.82 -8.86
CA PRO A 46 0.62 -6.24 -7.46
C PRO A 46 0.10 -5.11 -6.59
N LEU A 47 -0.82 -5.44 -5.72
CA LEU A 47 -1.42 -4.50 -4.79
C LEU A 47 -1.42 -5.12 -3.40
N TRP A 48 -1.07 -4.32 -2.39
CA TRP A 48 -1.10 -4.76 -1.00
C TRP A 48 -2.10 -3.92 -0.24
N SER A 49 -2.91 -4.58 0.59
CA SER A 49 -3.97 -3.92 1.34
C SER A 49 -4.07 -4.45 2.76
N ARG A 50 -4.52 -3.60 3.64
CA ARG A 50 -4.97 -3.93 4.99
C ARG A 50 -5.90 -2.81 5.43
N ASP A 51 -7.18 -3.15 5.61
CA ASP A 51 -8.23 -2.16 5.92
C ASP A 51 -8.32 -1.08 4.84
N GLY A 52 -7.88 -1.39 3.64
CA GLY A 52 -7.82 -0.49 2.50
C GLY A 52 -6.50 -0.63 1.78
N MET A 53 -6.38 0.03 0.65
CA MET A 53 -5.18 -0.04 -0.16
C MET A 53 -3.99 0.57 0.58
N ILE A 54 -2.86 -0.13 0.57
CA ILE A 54 -1.60 0.40 1.05
C ILE A 54 -0.79 0.92 -0.13
N ALA A 55 -0.41 0.01 -1.02
CA ALA A 55 0.53 0.35 -2.10
C ALA A 55 0.38 -0.60 -3.28
N ILE A 56 0.88 -0.13 -4.42
CA ILE A 56 1.05 -0.93 -5.63
C ILE A 56 2.50 -0.81 -6.09
N ALA A 57 2.95 -1.76 -6.90
CA ALA A 57 4.28 -1.71 -7.49
C ALA A 57 4.19 -1.95 -8.98
N ASN A 58 4.93 -1.15 -9.73
CA ASN A 58 4.98 -1.26 -11.19
C ASN A 58 6.42 -1.25 -11.66
N ALA A 59 6.76 -2.15 -12.57
CA ALA A 59 8.04 -2.13 -13.25
C ALA A 59 7.88 -1.34 -14.54
N HIS A 60 8.65 -0.28 -14.66
CA HIS A 60 8.73 0.52 -15.89
C HIS A 60 10.10 0.32 -16.53
N LYS A 61 10.25 0.83 -17.74
CA LYS A 61 11.56 0.83 -18.37
C LYS A 61 12.48 1.74 -17.55
N GLY A 62 13.49 1.15 -16.93
CA GLY A 62 14.49 1.91 -16.18
C GLY A 62 14.15 2.25 -14.74
N LYS A 63 13.00 1.85 -14.24
CA LYS A 63 12.68 2.11 -12.83
C LYS A 63 11.59 1.18 -12.30
N VAL A 64 11.52 1.09 -10.98
CA VAL A 64 10.40 0.47 -10.27
C VAL A 64 9.70 1.60 -9.50
N LYS A 65 8.40 1.71 -9.68
CA LYS A 65 7.59 2.70 -8.97
C LYS A 65 6.74 2.00 -7.92
N VAL A 66 6.85 2.44 -6.68
CA VAL A 66 5.99 1.97 -5.58
C VAL A 66 5.11 3.14 -5.17
N THR A 67 3.81 3.01 -5.39
CA THR A 67 2.86 4.08 -5.12
C THR A 67 2.03 3.76 -3.90
N PHE A 68 2.05 4.65 -2.91
CA PHE A 68 1.19 4.55 -1.74
C PHE A 68 -0.08 5.34 -2.01
N ALA A 69 -1.22 4.66 -1.86
CA ALA A 69 -2.53 5.22 -2.21
C ALA A 69 -2.82 6.53 -1.48
N TYR A 70 -2.39 6.63 -0.23
CA TYR A 70 -2.63 7.80 0.61
C TYR A 70 -1.33 8.44 1.09
N GLY A 71 -0.29 8.33 0.28
CA GLY A 71 1.05 8.79 0.66
C GLY A 71 1.11 10.24 1.11
N ALA A 72 0.28 11.11 0.53
CA ALA A 72 0.25 12.52 0.90
C ALA A 72 -0.18 12.74 2.35
N HIS A 73 -0.85 11.75 2.95
CA HIS A 73 -1.35 11.84 4.32
C HIS A 73 -0.50 11.07 5.32
N LEU A 74 0.64 10.55 4.88
CA LEU A 74 1.52 9.75 5.73
C LEU A 74 2.74 10.57 6.14
N PRO A 75 3.23 10.40 7.38
CA PRO A 75 4.51 10.98 7.75
C PRO A 75 5.62 10.30 6.96
N ASP A 76 6.52 11.09 6.43
CA ASP A 76 7.66 10.60 5.65
C ASP A 76 8.93 11.31 6.13
N PRO A 77 9.35 11.05 7.38
CA PRO A 77 10.49 11.77 7.95
C PRO A 77 11.81 11.44 7.24
N ASP A 78 11.90 10.29 6.61
CA ASP A 78 13.09 9.88 5.89
C ASP A 78 13.06 10.32 4.42
N LYS A 79 12.01 11.02 4.02
CA LYS A 79 11.86 11.58 2.68
C LYS A 79 12.01 10.53 1.58
N LEU A 80 11.32 9.41 1.73
CA LEU A 80 11.33 8.37 0.72
C LEU A 80 10.55 8.75 -0.53
N PHE A 81 9.44 9.47 -0.38
CA PHE A 81 8.64 9.84 -1.54
C PHE A 81 9.40 10.85 -2.40
N ASN A 82 9.59 10.49 -3.66
CA ASN A 82 10.27 11.34 -4.64
C ASN A 82 9.44 11.52 -5.91
N ALA A 83 8.21 11.02 -5.91
CA ALA A 83 7.31 11.10 -7.04
C ALA A 83 5.87 11.04 -6.53
N GLY A 84 4.93 11.12 -7.46
CA GLY A 84 3.52 11.03 -7.14
C GLY A 84 2.75 12.15 -7.79
N GLU A 85 1.44 12.01 -7.78
CA GLU A 85 0.57 13.00 -8.39
C GLU A 85 -0.78 13.00 -7.71
N GLY A 86 -1.49 14.09 -7.86
CA GLY A 86 -2.80 14.25 -7.28
C GLY A 86 -2.75 14.59 -5.80
N ASN A 87 -3.90 14.50 -5.15
CA ASN A 87 -4.07 14.95 -3.78
C ASN A 87 -3.73 13.91 -2.73
N ALA A 88 -3.68 12.63 -3.11
CA ALA A 88 -3.50 11.55 -2.15
C ALA A 88 -2.26 10.70 -2.41
N ARG A 89 -1.96 10.42 -3.66
CA ARG A 89 -0.90 9.48 -4.02
C ARG A 89 0.48 10.08 -3.90
N ARG A 90 1.40 9.30 -3.35
CA ARG A 90 2.84 9.61 -3.41
C ARG A 90 3.58 8.33 -3.74
N ALA A 91 4.69 8.46 -4.42
CA ALA A 91 5.42 7.31 -4.92
C ALA A 91 6.91 7.39 -4.64
N ILE A 92 7.52 6.22 -4.67
CA ILE A 92 8.97 6.08 -4.61
C ILE A 92 9.40 5.53 -5.96
N ASP A 93 10.17 6.30 -6.71
CA ASP A 93 10.81 5.83 -7.93
C ASP A 93 12.19 5.31 -7.57
N ILE A 94 12.44 4.06 -7.91
CA ILE A 94 13.70 3.37 -7.62
C ILE A 94 14.37 3.05 -8.94
N VAL A 95 15.63 3.45 -9.08
CA VAL A 95 16.43 3.13 -10.26
C VAL A 95 17.49 2.12 -9.89
N GLU A 96 18.09 1.52 -10.91
CA GLU A 96 19.13 0.49 -10.71
C GLU A 96 20.26 1.05 -9.85
N GLY A 97 20.67 0.28 -8.84
CA GLY A 97 21.72 0.67 -7.93
C GLY A 97 21.27 1.44 -6.70
N ASP A 98 20.02 1.89 -6.66
CA ASP A 98 19.51 2.57 -5.48
C ASP A 98 19.47 1.61 -4.29
N ARG A 99 19.85 2.15 -3.13
CA ARG A 99 19.69 1.43 -1.87
C ARG A 99 18.37 1.79 -1.24
N LEU A 100 17.53 0.78 -1.06
CA LEU A 100 16.25 0.98 -0.40
C LEU A 100 16.46 1.07 1.11
N ASN A 101 15.95 2.14 1.72
CA ASN A 101 15.94 2.24 3.17
C ASN A 101 14.80 1.36 3.71
N GLU A 102 15.17 0.15 4.10
CA GLU A 102 14.19 -0.87 4.49
C GLU A 102 13.37 -0.47 5.71
N ARG A 103 14.03 0.10 6.72
CA ARG A 103 13.35 0.55 7.92
C ARG A 103 12.33 1.65 7.60
N ALA A 104 12.73 2.60 6.78
CA ALA A 104 11.84 3.70 6.40
C ALA A 104 10.65 3.19 5.60
N LEU A 105 10.86 2.22 4.71
CA LEU A 105 9.76 1.62 3.95
C LEU A 105 8.78 0.92 4.89
N LYS A 106 9.27 0.13 5.82
CA LYS A 106 8.40 -0.54 6.78
C LYS A 106 7.61 0.47 7.63
N ASN A 107 8.26 1.58 8.00
CA ASN A 107 7.56 2.62 8.75
C ASN A 107 6.44 3.26 7.93
N LEU A 108 6.65 3.45 6.63
CA LEU A 108 5.59 3.95 5.75
C LEU A 108 4.43 2.97 5.65
N VAL A 109 4.73 1.68 5.56
CA VAL A 109 3.68 0.65 5.51
C VAL A 109 2.88 0.66 6.81
N ARG A 110 3.55 0.76 7.95
CA ARG A 110 2.86 0.84 9.25
C ARG A 110 1.98 2.07 9.32
N ALA A 111 2.49 3.21 8.87
CA ALA A 111 1.73 4.46 8.85
C ALA A 111 0.50 4.33 7.95
N ALA A 112 0.64 3.65 6.81
CA ALA A 112 -0.48 3.42 5.90
C ALA A 112 -1.56 2.56 6.56
N ILE A 113 -1.16 1.54 7.29
CA ILE A 113 -2.10 0.67 8.00
C ILE A 113 -2.85 1.47 9.07
N VAL A 114 -2.13 2.27 9.85
CA VAL A 114 -2.75 3.14 10.86
C VAL A 114 -3.74 4.10 10.21
N TYR A 115 -3.34 4.73 9.13
CA TYR A 115 -4.20 5.64 8.38
C TYR A 115 -5.47 4.96 7.89
N ASN A 116 -5.31 3.79 7.25
CA ASN A 116 -6.44 3.03 6.71
C ASN A 116 -7.39 2.60 7.81
N HIS A 117 -6.85 2.14 8.94
CA HIS A 117 -7.65 1.69 10.06
C HIS A 117 -8.46 2.86 10.64
N ALA A 118 -7.84 4.01 10.82
CA ALA A 118 -8.52 5.20 11.33
C ALA A 118 -9.60 5.68 10.36
N LYS A 119 -9.31 5.65 9.06
CA LYS A 119 -10.27 6.04 8.03
C LYS A 119 -11.46 5.09 7.99
N LEU A 120 -11.21 3.80 8.07
CA LEU A 120 -12.25 2.79 8.08
C LEU A 120 -13.16 2.96 9.29
N LYS A 121 -12.58 3.18 10.45
CA LYS A 121 -13.32 3.40 11.68
C LYS A 121 -14.16 4.67 11.60
N LYS A 122 -13.58 5.74 11.07
CA LYS A 122 -14.28 7.03 10.90
C LYS A 122 -15.47 6.89 9.96
N ASN A 123 -15.34 6.09 8.92
CA ASN A 123 -16.35 5.94 7.89
C ASN A 123 -17.31 4.76 8.14
N ALA A 124 -17.13 4.05 9.26
CA ALA A 124 -18.00 2.93 9.59
C ALA A 124 -19.43 3.43 9.81
N PRO A 125 -20.44 2.67 9.37
CA PRO A 125 -21.82 3.03 9.63
C PRO A 125 -22.07 3.13 11.12
N LYS A 126 -22.83 4.15 11.55
CA LYS A 126 -23.24 4.24 12.94
C LYS A 126 -24.23 3.11 13.19
N LYS A 127 -23.99 2.31 14.18
CA LYS A 127 -24.92 1.28 14.57
C LYS A 127 -26.12 1.96 15.17
N ALA A 128 -27.29 1.55 14.84
CA ALA A 128 -28.48 2.10 15.34
C ALA A 128 -28.51 2.04 16.84
N SER A 129 -28.12 2.30 16.92
CA SER A 129 -27.83 2.28 18.04
C SER A 129 -28.22 2.25 18.53
N ALA A 130 -28.60 2.10 18.47
CA ALA A 130 -28.48 1.92 18.85
C ALA A 130 -28.80 2.02 18.73
N GLY A 131 -29.53 1.98 18.49
CA GLY A 131 -29.23 1.89 18.06
C GLY A 131 -29.40 2.24 17.57
N ALA A 132 -30.09 2.49 17.45
CA ALA A 132 -29.57 2.56 16.75
C ALA A 132 -29.56 2.93 16.45
N ARG A 133 -30.29 3.19 16.39
CA ARG A 133 -29.83 3.28 15.87
C ARG A 133 -29.66 3.71 15.68
N ALA A 134 -30.44 3.87 16.35
CA ALA A 134 -29.82 4.00 16.02
C ALA A 134 -29.67 4.53 15.60
N LYS A 135 -30.28 4.82 15.57
CA LYS A 135 -29.78 5.12 14.97
C LYS A 135 -29.35 5.73 14.59
N ALA A 136 -30.02 6.07 14.92
CA ALA A 136 -29.22 6.36 14.40
C ALA A 136 -28.91 7.08 14.32
N ALA A 137 -29.37 7.34 14.76
CA ALA A 137 -28.60 7.73 14.61
C ALA A 137 -28.17 8.42 14.51
N LYS A 138 -28.50 8.75 14.67
CA LYS A 138 -27.71 9.17 14.50
C LYS A 138 -26.99 9.71 14.07
N GLY A 139 -27.37 9.96 14.35
CA GLY A 139 -26.38 10.21 13.81
C GLY A 139 -25.85 10.68 13.71
N LYS A 140 -25.88 10.75 13.66
CA LYS A 140 -25.02 10.81 13.38
C LYS A 140 -24.26 11.31 13.37
N LYS A 141 -24.63 11.54 13.71
CA LYS A 141 -23.81 11.56 13.58
C LYS A 141 -23.15 11.92 13.37
N ARG A 142 -23.65 12.13 13.57
CA ARG A 142 -22.89 12.02 13.25
C ARG A 142 -22.40 12.37 12.99
#